data_6bbea43b5b8aaf356c47c886b8d21d9b
#
_entry.id   6bbea43b5b8aaf356c47c886b8d21d9b
#
_cell.length_a   1.000
_cell.length_b   1.000
_cell.length_c   1.000
_cell.angle_alpha   90.00
_cell.angle_beta   90.00
_cell.angle_gamma   90.00
#
_symmetry.space_group_name_H-M   'P 1'
#
loop_
_entity.id
_entity.type
_entity.pdbx_description
1 polymer ?
#
loop_
_entity_poly.entity_id
_entity_poly.type
_entity_poly.pdbx_seq_one_letter_code
_entity_poly.pdbx_strand_id
1 'polypeptide(L)'
;MLAKRFVVPLAVAALGSGAAVFGVLNADAAETAGCAVTYTVNSQWNSGFTGDVKVRNTGASAVNGWTLGFAFPSGQKLASGWNGTWTQTGTGVTVTDAGWNKSLAAGSTVTLGFNGTWSGSNAVPTTFSVNGVTCGATATTAPSATVTASATKTATASPTATKSATPTPTATASPSASKTASATTSPTPAATATKGAENCTDFAALIRGKYWVNNNVWGKADGTGSQCVWENGLSGDNLSWGTSWTWAGDNTKVKSYGSAVLGWHWGNKTTGTGLPVQLSAGRTVKASWNFTVTQKTANVMNVSYDLWFHKIANPDWQDQPTDEVMVWLYKSGGAGPVGTKQATVTLGGATWDLYKGNIGWDVYSFVRTANTTSADLNLTDFTTDLAGRGWLDKTKYLSSVQAGTEVFTGSGQLDTSSYSVKIS
;
A
#
# COMPACT_ATOMS: atom_id res chain seq x y z
N MET A 1 48.61 -55.38 33.22
CA MET A 1 48.29 -56.65 33.88
C MET A 1 46.84 -56.99 33.72
N LEU A 2 46.58 -58.22 33.23
CA LEU A 2 45.31 -59.02 33.18
C LEU A 2 44.07 -58.37 32.54
N ALA A 3 43.69 -58.73 31.36
CA ALA A 3 43.35 -59.95 30.64
C ALA A 3 42.22 -60.81 31.30
N LYS A 4 41.15 -61.00 30.52
CA LYS A 4 40.29 -62.21 30.43
C LYS A 4 38.80 -61.83 30.47
N ARG A 5 37.87 -62.42 29.77
CA ARG A 5 37.84 -63.39 28.63
C ARG A 5 36.37 -63.51 28.18
N PHE A 6 36.18 -63.81 26.92
CA PHE A 6 34.96 -64.26 26.25
C PHE A 6 34.19 -65.37 26.96
N VAL A 7 32.84 -65.37 26.85
CA VAL A 7 32.05 -66.55 26.66
C VAL A 7 30.82 -66.24 25.79
N VAL A 8 30.73 -66.97 24.66
CA VAL A 8 29.52 -67.19 23.87
C VAL A 8 28.97 -68.54 24.26
N PRO A 9 27.70 -68.73 24.32
CA PRO A 9 27.16 -70.00 23.83
C PRO A 9 26.03 -69.87 22.79
N LEU A 10 26.08 -70.85 21.98
CA LEU A 10 25.42 -71.23 20.78
C LEU A 10 23.94 -71.63 20.98
N ALA A 11 23.19 -71.41 19.95
CA ALA A 11 21.89 -71.85 19.48
C ALA A 11 21.17 -73.05 20.13
N VAL A 12 19.82 -72.93 20.14
CA VAL A 12 18.94 -74.06 19.78
C VAL A 12 17.75 -73.48 18.99
N ALA A 13 17.54 -74.03 17.81
CA ALA A 13 16.36 -73.79 16.98
C ALA A 13 15.18 -74.64 17.48
N ALA A 14 14.00 -74.06 17.53
CA ALA A 14 12.73 -74.83 17.59
C ALA A 14 11.76 -74.21 16.59
N LEU A 15 11.38 -75.03 15.61
CA LEU A 15 10.28 -74.78 14.66
C LEU A 15 8.97 -74.90 15.38
N GLY A 16 8.11 -73.90 15.32
CA GLY A 16 6.71 -73.92 15.77
C GLY A 16 5.86 -73.05 14.85
N SER A 17 5.00 -73.70 14.11
CA SER A 17 3.98 -73.14 13.21
C SER A 17 2.96 -72.30 13.94
N GLY A 18 2.53 -71.18 13.39
CA GLY A 18 1.22 -70.65 13.71
C GLY A 18 1.05 -69.15 13.75
N ALA A 19 0.16 -68.69 12.89
CA ALA A 19 -0.57 -67.43 12.89
C ALA A 19 0.18 -66.16 12.51
N ALA A 20 -0.04 -65.73 11.26
CA ALA A 20 0.21 -64.39 10.79
C ALA A 20 -0.71 -63.41 11.56
N VAL A 21 -0.15 -62.70 12.52
CA VAL A 21 -0.73 -61.48 13.02
C VAL A 21 -0.31 -60.37 12.07
N PHE A 22 -1.25 -59.84 11.30
CA PHE A 22 -1.06 -58.56 10.61
C PHE A 22 -0.86 -57.48 11.68
N GLY A 23 0.37 -57.19 12.02
CA GLY A 23 0.73 -56.02 12.76
C GLY A 23 0.34 -54.79 11.90
N VAL A 24 -0.66 -54.06 12.39
CA VAL A 24 -0.96 -52.71 11.93
C VAL A 24 0.32 -51.95 12.19
N LEU A 25 1.05 -51.62 11.12
CA LEU A 25 2.09 -50.64 11.17
C LEU A 25 1.39 -49.33 11.56
N ASN A 26 1.51 -48.94 12.80
CA ASN A 26 1.22 -47.57 13.20
C ASN A 26 2.09 -46.73 12.30
N ALA A 27 1.46 -46.00 11.37
CA ALA A 27 2.10 -44.89 10.70
C ALA A 27 2.58 -43.97 11.83
N ASP A 28 3.89 -43.83 11.97
CA ASP A 28 4.48 -42.85 12.85
C ASP A 28 3.76 -41.53 12.57
N ALA A 29 3.08 -41.03 13.60
CA ALA A 29 2.50 -39.71 13.56
C ALA A 29 3.66 -38.76 13.22
N ALA A 30 3.64 -38.19 12.01
CA ALA A 30 4.60 -37.21 11.60
C ALA A 30 4.73 -36.19 12.74
N GLU A 31 5.95 -36.04 13.29
CA GLU A 31 6.22 -35.03 14.31
C GLU A 31 5.55 -33.76 13.86
N THR A 32 4.63 -33.23 14.65
CA THR A 32 3.90 -32.03 14.32
C THR A 32 4.95 -30.93 14.24
N ALA A 33 5.29 -30.53 13.01
CA ALA A 33 6.26 -29.48 12.78
C ALA A 33 5.90 -28.29 13.68
N GLY A 34 6.85 -27.82 14.50
CA GLY A 34 6.61 -26.71 15.44
C GLY A 34 6.27 -25.38 14.77
N CYS A 35 6.02 -25.39 13.46
CA CYS A 35 5.66 -24.23 12.65
C CYS A 35 4.76 -24.60 11.47
N ALA A 36 3.93 -23.63 11.06
CA ALA A 36 3.14 -23.68 9.84
C ALA A 36 3.36 -22.39 9.04
N VAL A 37 3.48 -22.53 7.72
CA VAL A 37 3.68 -21.39 6.81
C VAL A 37 2.56 -21.35 5.78
N THR A 38 1.96 -20.17 5.60
CA THR A 38 1.03 -19.91 4.50
C THR A 38 1.69 -18.88 3.57
N TYR A 39 1.87 -19.26 2.32
CA TYR A 39 2.39 -18.39 1.27
C TYR A 39 1.26 -18.06 0.29
N THR A 40 1.06 -16.79 -0.01
CA THR A 40 -0.01 -16.31 -0.90
C THR A 40 0.55 -15.32 -1.90
N VAL A 41 0.27 -15.50 -3.18
CA VAL A 41 0.48 -14.45 -4.19
C VAL A 41 -0.76 -13.58 -4.20
N ASN A 42 -0.68 -12.38 -3.62
CA ASN A 42 -1.81 -11.45 -3.50
C ASN A 42 -2.14 -10.74 -4.80
N SER A 43 -1.12 -10.40 -5.57
CA SER A 43 -1.26 -9.78 -6.89
C SER A 43 -0.09 -10.17 -7.79
N GLN A 44 -0.35 -10.21 -9.10
CA GLN A 44 0.64 -10.54 -10.10
C GLN A 44 0.41 -9.69 -11.37
N TRP A 45 1.50 -9.21 -11.97
CA TRP A 45 1.51 -8.47 -13.23
C TRP A 45 2.63 -8.99 -14.15
N ASN A 46 2.78 -8.42 -15.33
CA ASN A 46 3.64 -8.96 -16.40
C ASN A 46 5.07 -9.35 -15.99
N SER A 47 5.67 -8.69 -15.02
CA SER A 47 7.06 -8.94 -14.61
C SER A 47 7.26 -8.97 -13.11
N GLY A 48 6.19 -8.84 -12.30
CA GLY A 48 6.29 -8.78 -10.86
C GLY A 48 5.08 -9.34 -10.14
N PHE A 49 5.20 -9.50 -8.83
CA PHE A 49 4.14 -9.98 -7.95
C PHE A 49 4.36 -9.49 -6.52
N THR A 50 3.28 -9.44 -5.77
CA THR A 50 3.31 -9.24 -4.32
C THR A 50 2.95 -10.56 -3.64
N GLY A 51 3.79 -10.98 -2.69
CA GLY A 51 3.58 -12.18 -1.89
C GLY A 51 3.45 -11.87 -0.41
N ASP A 52 2.57 -12.59 0.26
CA ASP A 52 2.47 -12.64 1.72
C ASP A 52 2.95 -13.99 2.23
N VAL A 53 3.66 -13.97 3.35
CA VAL A 53 4.07 -15.17 4.07
C VAL A 53 3.66 -15.05 5.53
N LYS A 54 2.76 -15.90 5.97
CA LYS A 54 2.35 -16.01 7.37
C LYS A 54 3.09 -17.18 8.01
N VAL A 55 3.85 -16.89 9.06
CA VAL A 55 4.56 -17.90 9.84
C VAL A 55 3.89 -18.02 11.19
N ARG A 56 3.31 -19.19 11.47
CA ARG A 56 2.66 -19.51 12.74
C ARG A 56 3.54 -20.45 13.57
N ASN A 57 3.75 -20.10 14.81
CA ASN A 57 4.33 -21.00 15.79
C ASN A 57 3.24 -22.00 16.27
N THR A 58 3.35 -23.27 15.88
CA THR A 58 2.43 -24.35 16.31
C THR A 58 2.99 -25.14 17.50
N GLY A 59 4.22 -24.82 17.95
CA GLY A 59 4.82 -25.41 19.13
C GLY A 59 4.21 -24.89 20.43
N ALA A 60 4.52 -25.56 21.53
CA ALA A 60 4.02 -25.22 22.87
C ALA A 60 4.79 -24.07 23.55
N SER A 61 5.95 -23.68 23.02
CA SER A 61 6.82 -22.64 23.58
C SER A 61 7.00 -21.47 22.61
N ALA A 62 7.31 -20.29 23.14
CA ALA A 62 7.66 -19.14 22.31
C ALA A 62 8.99 -19.35 21.58
N VAL A 63 9.04 -18.96 20.33
CA VAL A 63 10.28 -18.87 19.54
C VAL A 63 10.82 -17.44 19.66
N ASN A 64 12.06 -17.32 20.16
CA ASN A 64 12.75 -16.02 20.29
C ASN A 64 13.90 -15.97 19.29
N GLY A 65 13.77 -15.11 18.30
CA GLY A 65 14.62 -15.07 17.10
C GLY A 65 14.21 -16.16 16.12
N TRP A 66 13.61 -15.76 15.01
CA TRP A 66 13.19 -16.70 13.96
C TRP A 66 13.85 -16.34 12.63
N THR A 67 14.15 -17.39 11.88
CA THR A 67 14.67 -17.30 10.52
C THR A 67 13.82 -18.20 9.63
N LEU A 68 13.06 -17.60 8.72
CA LEU A 68 12.31 -18.32 7.69
C LEU A 68 13.22 -18.55 6.49
N GLY A 69 13.22 -19.77 5.94
CA GLY A 69 13.88 -20.15 4.70
C GLY A 69 12.94 -20.77 3.71
N PHE A 70 13.05 -20.42 2.41
CA PHE A 70 12.38 -21.07 1.30
C PHE A 70 13.16 -20.83 -0.01
N ALA A 71 12.76 -21.48 -1.11
CA ALA A 71 13.39 -21.26 -2.42
C ALA A 71 12.34 -20.91 -3.48
N PHE A 72 12.64 -19.93 -4.31
CA PHE A 72 11.85 -19.62 -5.50
C PHE A 72 12.07 -20.68 -6.59
N PRO A 73 11.00 -21.38 -7.01
CA PRO A 73 11.17 -22.53 -7.91
C PRO A 73 11.35 -22.16 -9.39
N SER A 74 11.05 -20.93 -9.80
CA SER A 74 11.01 -20.50 -11.21
C SER A 74 11.94 -19.33 -11.52
N GLY A 75 12.99 -19.14 -10.72
CA GLY A 75 13.97 -18.08 -10.96
C GLY A 75 13.49 -16.68 -10.61
N GLN A 76 12.43 -16.58 -9.81
CA GLN A 76 11.94 -15.30 -9.26
C GLN A 76 13.06 -14.57 -8.51
N LYS A 77 12.95 -13.24 -8.47
CA LYS A 77 13.86 -12.38 -7.73
C LYS A 77 13.10 -11.58 -6.69
N LEU A 78 13.63 -11.53 -5.49
CA LEU A 78 13.18 -10.62 -4.44
C LEU A 78 13.51 -9.19 -4.87
N ALA A 79 12.51 -8.31 -4.87
CA ALA A 79 12.68 -6.88 -5.14
C ALA A 79 12.72 -6.08 -3.83
N SER A 80 11.82 -6.36 -2.91
CA SER A 80 11.74 -5.73 -1.59
C SER A 80 10.96 -6.61 -0.62
N GLY A 81 11.12 -6.39 0.69
CA GLY A 81 10.33 -7.11 1.69
C GLY A 81 10.14 -6.28 2.96
N TRP A 82 9.08 -6.58 3.73
CA TRP A 82 8.74 -5.89 4.97
C TRP A 82 8.40 -6.87 6.09
N ASN A 83 8.39 -6.36 7.30
CA ASN A 83 8.21 -7.12 8.55
C ASN A 83 9.28 -8.16 8.84
N GLY A 84 10.45 -8.08 8.19
CA GLY A 84 11.62 -8.93 8.38
C GLY A 84 12.79 -8.41 7.59
N THR A 85 13.99 -8.91 7.86
CA THR A 85 15.18 -8.63 7.06
C THR A 85 15.29 -9.73 5.99
N TRP A 86 15.07 -9.34 4.74
CA TRP A 86 14.97 -10.23 3.60
C TRP A 86 16.30 -10.30 2.83
N THR A 87 16.73 -11.47 2.48
CA THR A 87 17.91 -11.71 1.63
C THR A 87 17.62 -12.82 0.64
N GLN A 88 18.22 -12.76 -0.56
CA GLN A 88 18.15 -13.82 -1.56
C GLN A 88 19.56 -14.17 -2.04
N THR A 89 19.88 -15.46 -2.07
CA THR A 89 21.11 -16.00 -2.66
C THR A 89 20.74 -17.11 -3.63
N GLY A 90 20.97 -16.88 -4.92
CA GLY A 90 20.51 -17.80 -5.97
C GLY A 90 18.98 -17.87 -6.00
N THR A 91 18.42 -19.06 -5.76
CA THR A 91 16.98 -19.27 -5.59
C THR A 91 16.53 -19.22 -4.14
N GLY A 92 17.45 -19.34 -3.18
CA GLY A 92 17.16 -19.37 -1.75
C GLY A 92 16.83 -17.98 -1.21
N VAL A 93 15.73 -17.88 -0.48
CA VAL A 93 15.28 -16.69 0.24
C VAL A 93 15.36 -16.97 1.73
N THR A 94 15.96 -16.04 2.47
CA THR A 94 16.05 -16.07 3.94
C THR A 94 15.45 -14.79 4.48
N VAL A 95 14.60 -14.92 5.50
CA VAL A 95 14.00 -13.80 6.21
C VAL A 95 14.23 -13.95 7.69
N THR A 96 14.92 -13.00 8.29
CA THR A 96 15.08 -12.96 9.76
C THR A 96 14.11 -11.96 10.37
N ASP A 97 13.86 -12.10 11.67
CA ASP A 97 13.02 -11.15 12.39
C ASP A 97 13.56 -9.71 12.28
N ALA A 98 12.65 -8.75 12.41
CA ALA A 98 12.96 -7.32 12.32
C ALA A 98 13.32 -6.70 13.69
N GLY A 99 13.67 -7.52 14.68
CA GLY A 99 13.97 -7.11 16.06
C GLY A 99 12.71 -6.92 16.90
N TRP A 100 11.79 -6.07 16.50
CA TRP A 100 10.54 -5.82 17.21
C TRP A 100 9.57 -7.02 17.22
N ASN A 101 9.64 -7.91 16.23
CA ASN A 101 8.80 -9.10 16.10
C ASN A 101 9.58 -10.42 16.35
N LYS A 102 10.74 -10.35 16.98
CA LYS A 102 11.60 -11.52 17.22
C LYS A 102 10.96 -12.58 18.10
N SER A 103 10.03 -12.21 18.98
CA SER A 103 9.34 -13.15 19.87
C SER A 103 8.01 -13.57 19.25
N LEU A 104 7.90 -14.85 18.90
CA LEU A 104 6.71 -15.46 18.35
C LEU A 104 6.14 -16.43 19.37
N ALA A 105 5.15 -16.01 20.16
CA ALA A 105 4.53 -16.81 21.21
C ALA A 105 3.88 -18.09 20.63
N ALA A 106 3.69 -19.09 21.47
CA ALA A 106 2.96 -20.31 21.11
C ALA A 106 1.58 -19.95 20.52
N GLY A 107 1.24 -20.53 19.38
CA GLY A 107 -0.01 -20.30 18.66
C GLY A 107 -0.11 -18.98 17.89
N SER A 108 0.83 -18.03 18.06
CA SER A 108 0.78 -16.75 17.38
C SER A 108 1.35 -16.82 15.95
N THR A 109 1.04 -15.80 15.16
CA THR A 109 1.42 -15.70 13.74
C THR A 109 2.12 -14.36 13.49
N VAL A 110 3.24 -14.38 12.77
CA VAL A 110 3.82 -13.19 12.15
C VAL A 110 3.46 -13.17 10.67
N THR A 111 3.07 -11.99 10.18
CA THR A 111 2.79 -11.77 8.76
C THR A 111 3.94 -10.97 8.16
N LEU A 112 4.52 -11.51 7.10
CA LEU A 112 5.61 -10.96 6.32
C LEU A 112 5.09 -10.68 4.92
N GLY A 113 5.66 -9.71 4.23
CA GLY A 113 5.29 -9.48 2.85
C GLY A 113 6.50 -9.09 2.02
N PHE A 114 6.38 -9.26 0.71
CA PHE A 114 7.44 -8.90 -0.22
C PHE A 114 6.92 -8.64 -1.62
N ASN A 115 7.68 -7.87 -2.39
CA ASN A 115 7.54 -7.77 -3.83
C ASN A 115 8.63 -8.61 -4.49
N GLY A 116 8.27 -9.32 -5.53
CA GLY A 116 9.18 -10.10 -6.35
C GLY A 116 9.00 -9.81 -7.83
N THR A 117 10.02 -10.17 -8.62
CA THR A 117 9.94 -10.19 -10.08
C THR A 117 10.00 -11.62 -10.59
N TRP A 118 9.42 -11.85 -11.76
CA TRP A 118 9.42 -13.16 -12.42
C TRP A 118 9.49 -13.02 -13.95
N SER A 119 9.92 -14.07 -14.61
CA SER A 119 9.86 -14.19 -16.06
C SER A 119 9.53 -15.63 -16.43
N GLY A 120 8.64 -15.83 -17.41
CA GLY A 120 8.17 -17.14 -17.82
C GLY A 120 7.14 -17.76 -16.89
N SER A 121 7.48 -17.99 -15.61
CA SER A 121 6.58 -18.61 -14.63
C SER A 121 6.75 -17.99 -13.25
N ASN A 122 5.66 -17.89 -12.49
CA ASN A 122 5.66 -17.51 -11.08
C ASN A 122 5.08 -18.64 -10.22
N ALA A 123 5.73 -19.81 -10.28
CA ALA A 123 5.34 -20.94 -9.44
C ALA A 123 5.60 -20.63 -7.96
N VAL A 124 4.73 -21.14 -7.08
CA VAL A 124 4.83 -20.89 -5.65
C VAL A 124 5.80 -21.87 -4.97
N PRO A 125 6.56 -21.44 -3.95
CA PRO A 125 7.35 -22.34 -3.11
C PRO A 125 6.47 -23.37 -2.41
N THR A 126 6.98 -24.59 -2.25
CA THR A 126 6.25 -25.69 -1.60
C THR A 126 6.89 -26.14 -0.29
N THR A 127 8.12 -25.73 -0.03
CA THR A 127 8.88 -26.11 1.17
C THR A 127 9.36 -24.87 1.89
N PHE A 128 9.11 -24.84 3.19
CA PHE A 128 9.49 -23.77 4.08
C PHE A 128 10.14 -24.32 5.34
N SER A 129 11.06 -23.59 5.93
CA SER A 129 11.67 -23.92 7.22
C SER A 129 11.71 -22.71 8.13
N VAL A 130 11.59 -22.93 9.43
CA VAL A 130 11.82 -21.91 10.47
C VAL A 130 12.91 -22.42 11.39
N ASN A 131 13.98 -21.66 11.54
CA ASN A 131 15.19 -22.06 12.29
C ASN A 131 15.72 -23.44 11.89
N GLY A 132 15.66 -23.77 10.58
CA GLY A 132 16.11 -25.05 10.04
C GLY A 132 15.11 -26.21 10.18
N VAL A 133 14.00 -26.03 10.88
CA VAL A 133 12.93 -27.04 11.01
C VAL A 133 11.93 -26.87 9.87
N THR A 134 11.66 -27.93 9.13
CA THR A 134 10.65 -27.92 8.06
C THR A 134 9.25 -27.69 8.63
N CYS A 135 8.51 -26.74 8.07
CA CYS A 135 7.16 -26.38 8.51
C CYS A 135 6.08 -27.06 7.67
N GLY A 136 4.91 -27.28 8.27
CA GLY A 136 3.69 -27.51 7.49
C GLY A 136 3.42 -26.30 6.58
N ALA A 137 3.12 -26.50 5.29
CA ALA A 137 2.99 -25.41 4.34
C ALA A 137 1.67 -25.48 3.54
N THR A 138 1.07 -24.30 3.32
CA THR A 138 0.00 -24.07 2.34
C THR A 138 0.41 -22.92 1.42
N ALA A 139 0.37 -23.15 0.11
CA ALA A 139 0.71 -22.13 -0.87
C ALA A 139 -0.42 -21.95 -1.88
N THR A 140 -0.79 -20.71 -2.18
CA THR A 140 -1.84 -20.36 -3.14
C THR A 140 -1.29 -19.44 -4.23
N THR A 141 -1.55 -19.81 -5.48
CA THR A 141 -1.26 -18.96 -6.65
C THR A 141 -2.30 -17.85 -6.76
N ALA A 142 -1.91 -16.72 -7.35
CA ALA A 142 -2.87 -15.70 -7.77
C ALA A 142 -3.90 -16.29 -8.75
N PRO A 143 -5.14 -15.76 -8.80
CA PRO A 143 -6.07 -16.08 -9.88
C PRO A 143 -5.38 -15.80 -11.22
N SER A 144 -5.38 -16.79 -12.12
CA SER A 144 -4.80 -16.62 -13.45
C SER A 144 -5.52 -15.47 -14.16
N ALA A 145 -4.80 -14.40 -14.47
CA ALA A 145 -5.34 -13.39 -15.38
C ALA A 145 -5.51 -14.06 -16.75
N THR A 146 -6.76 -14.30 -17.14
CA THR A 146 -7.10 -14.77 -18.48
C THR A 146 -6.66 -13.69 -19.47
N VAL A 147 -5.54 -13.91 -20.14
CA VAL A 147 -5.12 -13.08 -21.26
C VAL A 147 -6.09 -13.35 -22.43
N THR A 148 -7.10 -12.49 -22.54
CA THR A 148 -7.92 -12.42 -23.75
C THR A 148 -7.00 -11.95 -24.87
N ALA A 149 -6.68 -12.83 -25.80
CA ALA A 149 -5.89 -12.50 -26.97
C ALA A 149 -6.59 -11.36 -27.74
N SER A 150 -5.93 -10.20 -27.78
CA SER A 150 -6.40 -9.06 -28.57
C SER A 150 -6.26 -9.44 -30.05
N ALA A 151 -7.40 -9.57 -30.74
CA ALA A 151 -7.43 -9.80 -32.16
C ALA A 151 -6.78 -8.61 -32.88
N THR A 152 -5.78 -8.91 -33.70
CA THR A 152 -5.10 -7.98 -34.59
C THR A 152 -6.12 -7.37 -35.54
N LYS A 153 -6.43 -6.08 -35.39
CA LYS A 153 -7.23 -5.34 -36.35
C LYS A 153 -6.35 -4.96 -37.54
N THR A 154 -6.65 -5.55 -38.66
CA THR A 154 -6.14 -5.16 -39.98
C THR A 154 -6.53 -3.72 -40.29
N ALA A 155 -5.56 -2.90 -40.64
CA ALA A 155 -5.76 -1.52 -41.05
C ALA A 155 -6.51 -1.46 -42.40
N THR A 156 -7.66 -0.81 -42.41
CA THR A 156 -8.37 -0.44 -43.65
C THR A 156 -8.22 1.07 -43.85
N ALA A 157 -7.91 1.42 -45.08
CA ALA A 157 -7.54 2.76 -45.54
C ALA A 157 -8.63 3.82 -45.35
N SER A 158 -8.16 5.03 -45.03
CA SER A 158 -8.89 6.29 -44.93
C SER A 158 -9.47 6.74 -46.29
N PRO A 159 -10.69 7.28 -46.36
CA PRO A 159 -11.09 8.15 -47.46
C PRO A 159 -10.95 9.63 -47.08
N THR A 160 -10.56 10.38 -48.08
CA THR A 160 -10.24 11.79 -48.22
C THR A 160 -11.34 12.74 -47.75
N ALA A 161 -10.93 13.82 -47.11
CA ALA A 161 -11.76 14.93 -46.67
C ALA A 161 -12.31 15.75 -47.87
N THR A 162 -13.60 16.05 -47.81
CA THR A 162 -14.25 17.08 -48.67
C THR A 162 -14.67 18.26 -47.77
N LYS A 163 -14.16 19.44 -48.08
CA LYS A 163 -14.56 20.72 -47.44
C LYS A 163 -15.99 21.05 -47.83
N SER A 164 -16.79 21.48 -46.88
CA SER A 164 -18.01 22.28 -47.18
C SER A 164 -18.17 23.43 -46.17
N ALA A 165 -18.72 24.52 -46.70
CA ALA A 165 -18.68 25.87 -46.21
C ALA A 165 -19.53 26.18 -44.98
N THR A 166 -19.08 27.23 -44.28
CA THR A 166 -19.71 27.98 -43.20
C THR A 166 -20.99 28.68 -43.64
N PRO A 167 -22.03 28.79 -42.82
CA PRO A 167 -22.83 30.01 -42.79
C PRO A 167 -22.79 30.73 -41.43
N THR A 168 -22.81 32.05 -41.56
CA THR A 168 -22.81 33.14 -40.58
C THR A 168 -24.06 33.14 -39.68
N PRO A 169 -23.96 33.62 -38.42
CA PRO A 169 -25.05 33.59 -37.47
C PRO A 169 -26.03 34.76 -37.65
N THR A 170 -27.32 34.46 -37.53
CA THR A 170 -28.39 35.44 -37.37
C THR A 170 -28.85 35.46 -35.91
N ALA A 171 -28.78 36.65 -35.30
CA ALA A 171 -29.28 36.91 -33.97
C ALA A 171 -30.79 37.02 -33.96
N THR A 172 -31.51 36.40 -33.03
CA THR A 172 -32.89 36.77 -32.69
C THR A 172 -33.19 36.51 -31.21
N ALA A 173 -33.53 37.58 -30.55
CA ALA A 173 -34.35 37.85 -29.36
C ALA A 173 -34.69 36.74 -28.35
N SER A 174 -34.39 37.11 -27.10
CA SER A 174 -34.92 36.56 -25.85
C SER A 174 -36.45 36.63 -25.73
N PRO A 175 -37.08 35.67 -25.05
CA PRO A 175 -38.15 36.04 -24.13
C PRO A 175 -37.90 35.56 -22.67
N SER A 176 -38.41 36.40 -21.84
CA SER A 176 -38.54 36.45 -20.40
C SER A 176 -38.96 35.15 -19.70
N ALA A 177 -38.45 35.08 -18.46
CA ALA A 177 -38.61 34.03 -17.47
C ALA A 177 -40.04 33.70 -17.09
N SER A 178 -40.32 32.42 -16.88
CA SER A 178 -41.32 31.97 -15.92
C SER A 178 -40.69 30.97 -14.94
N LYS A 179 -40.71 31.33 -13.65
CA LYS A 179 -40.23 30.48 -12.55
C LYS A 179 -41.28 29.38 -12.32
N THR A 180 -40.98 28.17 -12.68
CA THR A 180 -41.68 26.99 -12.16
C THR A 180 -40.79 26.37 -11.08
N ALA A 181 -41.32 26.35 -9.86
CA ALA A 181 -40.64 25.68 -8.74
C ALA A 181 -40.55 24.17 -9.02
N SER A 182 -39.35 23.69 -9.23
CA SER A 182 -39.09 22.27 -9.31
C SER A 182 -38.98 21.71 -7.90
N ALA A 183 -39.77 20.71 -7.60
CA ALA A 183 -39.74 20.01 -6.31
C ALA A 183 -38.33 19.45 -6.05
N THR A 184 -37.76 19.87 -4.96
CA THR A 184 -36.49 19.35 -4.42
C THR A 184 -36.76 17.90 -3.99
N THR A 185 -36.34 16.94 -4.79
CA THR A 185 -36.20 15.57 -4.31
C THR A 185 -35.07 15.53 -3.34
N SER A 186 -35.38 15.27 -2.06
CA SER A 186 -34.42 14.99 -1.03
C SER A 186 -33.49 13.85 -1.50
N PRO A 187 -32.16 13.99 -1.44
CA PRO A 187 -31.30 12.90 -1.83
C PRO A 187 -31.54 11.72 -0.87
N THR A 188 -31.87 10.58 -1.43
CA THR A 188 -31.86 9.31 -0.69
C THR A 188 -30.50 9.16 -0.01
N PRO A 189 -30.43 8.85 1.29
CA PRO A 189 -29.16 8.62 1.96
C PRO A 189 -28.39 7.55 1.20
N ALA A 190 -27.18 7.87 0.73
CA ALA A 190 -26.30 6.88 0.15
C ALA A 190 -26.11 5.76 1.17
N ALA A 191 -26.27 4.52 0.75
CA ALA A 191 -26.03 3.35 1.59
C ALA A 191 -24.65 3.51 2.24
N THR A 192 -24.60 3.54 3.56
CA THR A 192 -23.36 3.64 4.33
C THR A 192 -22.53 2.41 3.99
N ALA A 193 -21.45 2.59 3.27
CA ALA A 193 -20.53 1.49 2.97
C ALA A 193 -20.10 0.84 4.29
N THR A 194 -20.22 -0.48 4.38
CA THR A 194 -19.80 -1.20 5.59
C THR A 194 -18.29 -1.00 5.76
N LYS A 195 -17.89 -0.56 6.95
CA LYS A 195 -16.47 -0.38 7.30
C LYS A 195 -15.73 -1.69 7.09
N GLY A 196 -14.63 -1.64 6.34
CA GLY A 196 -13.74 -2.77 6.14
C GLY A 196 -13.02 -3.20 7.42
N ALA A 197 -12.33 -4.33 7.37
CA ALA A 197 -11.54 -4.81 8.50
C ALA A 197 -10.38 -3.84 8.79
N GLU A 198 -10.25 -3.43 10.05
CA GLU A 198 -9.14 -2.58 10.48
C GLU A 198 -7.81 -3.34 10.46
N ASN A 199 -6.76 -2.67 9.98
CA ASN A 199 -5.40 -3.13 10.11
C ASN A 199 -4.57 -2.08 10.86
N CYS A 200 -4.10 -2.46 12.05
CA CYS A 200 -3.31 -1.60 12.93
C CYS A 200 -1.82 -1.95 12.90
N THR A 201 -1.40 -2.83 12.01
CA THR A 201 0.03 -3.15 11.85
C THR A 201 0.76 -1.92 11.31
N ASP A 202 1.87 -1.58 11.93
CA ASP A 202 2.74 -0.49 11.48
C ASP A 202 3.11 -0.68 10.00
N PHE A 203 2.97 0.39 9.22
CA PHE A 203 3.28 0.43 7.78
C PHE A 203 2.49 -0.57 6.94
N ALA A 204 1.37 -1.11 7.44
CA ALA A 204 0.49 -1.97 6.65
C ALA A 204 0.11 -1.30 5.33
N ALA A 205 0.09 -2.09 4.25
CA ALA A 205 -0.31 -1.69 2.91
C ALA A 205 -1.51 -2.53 2.46
N LEU A 206 -2.68 -1.92 2.35
CA LEU A 206 -3.90 -2.56 1.87
C LEU A 206 -4.10 -2.21 0.40
N ILE A 207 -3.78 -3.13 -0.51
CA ILE A 207 -3.81 -2.88 -1.96
C ILE A 207 -5.24 -3.03 -2.48
N ARG A 208 -5.70 -2.01 -3.24
CA ARG A 208 -7.01 -2.02 -3.89
C ARG A 208 -6.94 -1.38 -5.28
N GLY A 209 -6.89 -2.21 -6.31
CA GLY A 209 -6.73 -1.77 -7.70
C GLY A 209 -5.42 -1.01 -7.91
N LYS A 210 -5.51 0.23 -8.42
CA LYS A 210 -4.34 1.10 -8.61
C LYS A 210 -3.89 1.82 -7.35
N TYR A 211 -4.65 1.73 -6.25
CA TYR A 211 -4.37 2.36 -4.97
C TYR A 211 -3.88 1.37 -3.93
N TRP A 212 -3.33 1.89 -2.87
CA TRP A 212 -3.10 1.18 -1.64
C TRP A 212 -3.28 2.11 -0.43
N VAL A 213 -3.83 1.59 0.66
CA VAL A 213 -4.01 2.34 1.91
C VAL A 213 -2.85 2.00 2.84
N ASN A 214 -2.16 3.04 3.28
CA ASN A 214 -0.94 2.93 4.09
C ASN A 214 -1.20 3.31 5.54
N ASN A 215 -0.90 2.42 6.47
CA ASN A 215 -0.83 2.72 7.90
C ASN A 215 0.54 3.31 8.25
N ASN A 216 0.88 4.45 7.66
CA ASN A 216 2.18 5.09 7.86
C ASN A 216 2.28 5.72 9.26
N VAL A 217 3.12 5.15 10.11
CA VAL A 217 3.38 5.59 11.49
C VAL A 217 4.86 5.97 11.69
N TRP A 218 5.45 6.65 10.72
CA TRP A 218 6.89 6.96 10.66
C TRP A 218 7.39 7.74 11.88
N GLY A 219 6.57 8.61 12.45
CA GLY A 219 6.92 9.45 13.60
C GLY A 219 6.44 8.90 14.95
N LYS A 220 6.01 7.65 15.04
CA LYS A 220 5.46 7.08 16.29
C LYS A 220 6.43 7.12 17.47
N ALA A 221 7.73 7.18 17.22
CA ALA A 221 8.74 7.29 18.28
C ALA A 221 8.66 8.62 19.05
N ASP A 222 8.04 9.66 18.46
CA ASP A 222 7.83 10.97 19.09
C ASP A 222 6.58 11.03 19.99
N GLY A 223 5.92 9.89 20.22
CA GLY A 223 4.71 9.83 21.06
C GLY A 223 4.34 8.43 21.50
N THR A 224 3.15 8.33 22.10
CA THR A 224 2.52 7.08 22.54
C THR A 224 1.14 6.98 21.92
N GLY A 225 0.79 5.79 21.41
CA GLY A 225 -0.53 5.59 20.81
C GLY A 225 -0.51 4.59 19.70
N SER A 226 -1.52 4.66 18.83
CA SER A 226 -1.70 3.75 17.71
C SER A 226 -2.51 4.40 16.59
N GLN A 227 -2.40 3.82 15.41
CA GLN A 227 -3.22 4.13 14.26
C GLN A 227 -3.63 2.84 13.56
N CYS A 228 -4.83 2.84 13.00
CA CYS A 228 -5.34 1.76 12.15
C CYS A 228 -5.86 2.34 10.85
N VAL A 229 -5.83 1.54 9.79
CA VAL A 229 -6.41 1.86 8.49
C VAL A 229 -7.33 0.75 8.01
N TRP A 230 -8.26 1.07 7.12
CA TRP A 230 -9.12 0.09 6.45
C TRP A 230 -9.48 0.59 5.05
N GLU A 231 -9.86 -0.32 4.18
CA GLU A 231 -10.47 0.00 2.89
C GLU A 231 -11.92 -0.51 2.87
N ASN A 232 -12.82 0.29 2.31
CA ASN A 232 -14.25 -0.03 2.23
C ASN A 232 -14.67 -0.49 0.83
N GLY A 233 -13.73 -0.51 -0.12
CA GLY A 233 -13.95 -0.95 -1.49
C GLY A 233 -13.56 0.07 -2.54
N LEU A 234 -13.57 -0.40 -3.79
CA LEU A 234 -13.28 0.37 -4.99
C LEU A 234 -14.47 0.24 -5.95
N SER A 235 -15.04 1.38 -6.38
CA SER A 235 -16.08 1.45 -7.38
C SER A 235 -15.60 2.28 -8.57
N GLY A 236 -15.30 1.62 -9.69
CA GLY A 236 -14.55 2.23 -10.79
C GLY A 236 -13.19 2.74 -10.29
N ASP A 237 -12.94 4.03 -10.42
CA ASP A 237 -11.73 4.68 -9.92
C ASP A 237 -11.87 5.28 -8.51
N ASN A 238 -13.05 5.18 -7.90
CA ASN A 238 -13.32 5.76 -6.59
C ASN A 238 -13.01 4.77 -5.47
N LEU A 239 -12.00 5.07 -4.68
CA LEU A 239 -11.65 4.34 -3.46
C LEU A 239 -12.39 4.92 -2.26
N SER A 240 -12.99 4.05 -1.44
CA SER A 240 -13.50 4.38 -0.11
C SER A 240 -12.63 3.72 0.94
N TRP A 241 -12.19 4.49 1.95
CA TRP A 241 -11.21 4.04 2.94
C TRP A 241 -11.27 4.90 4.20
N GLY A 242 -10.55 4.52 5.23
CA GLY A 242 -10.45 5.36 6.42
C GLY A 242 -9.24 5.04 7.30
N THR A 243 -9.02 5.90 8.28
CA THR A 243 -8.01 5.73 9.32
C THR A 243 -8.55 6.24 10.64
N SER A 244 -8.15 5.59 11.73
CA SER A 244 -8.43 6.01 13.10
C SER A 244 -7.14 6.08 13.89
N TRP A 245 -7.06 7.00 14.83
CA TRP A 245 -5.84 7.22 15.62
C TRP A 245 -6.14 7.58 17.05
N THR A 246 -5.15 7.33 17.89
CA THR A 246 -4.99 7.89 19.23
C THR A 246 -3.52 8.12 19.47
N TRP A 247 -3.11 9.40 19.54
CA TRP A 247 -1.72 9.79 19.73
C TRP A 247 -1.59 10.81 20.85
N ALA A 248 -0.61 10.60 21.75
CA ALA A 248 -0.19 11.54 22.79
C ALA A 248 1.31 11.85 22.61
N GLY A 249 1.77 12.93 23.21
CA GLY A 249 3.18 13.36 23.18
C GLY A 249 3.33 14.78 22.65
N ASP A 250 4.49 15.07 22.03
CA ASP A 250 4.82 16.38 21.48
C ASP A 250 3.87 16.76 20.33
N ASN A 251 3.10 17.85 20.52
CA ASN A 251 2.14 18.33 19.53
C ASN A 251 2.75 19.09 18.36
N THR A 252 4.08 19.24 18.32
CA THR A 252 4.83 19.83 17.19
C THR A 252 5.42 18.76 16.26
N LYS A 253 5.31 17.48 16.64
CA LYS A 253 5.85 16.34 15.90
C LYS A 253 4.73 15.50 15.30
N VAL A 254 4.80 15.23 14.00
CA VAL A 254 3.91 14.27 13.33
C VAL A 254 4.22 12.86 13.81
N LYS A 255 3.21 12.07 14.19
CA LYS A 255 3.33 10.65 14.55
C LYS A 255 3.02 9.73 13.40
N SER A 256 2.10 10.14 12.56
CA SER A 256 1.57 9.26 11.51
C SER A 256 0.96 10.05 10.35
N TYR A 257 0.90 9.40 9.19
CA TYR A 257 0.17 9.83 8.01
C TYR A 257 -0.57 8.64 7.40
N GLY A 258 -1.76 8.32 7.93
CA GLY A 258 -2.66 7.33 7.34
C GLY A 258 -3.19 7.86 6.01
N SER A 259 -2.93 7.16 4.90
CA SER A 259 -3.23 7.69 3.56
C SER A 259 -3.62 6.63 2.54
N ALA A 260 -4.40 7.03 1.55
CA ALA A 260 -4.53 6.32 0.28
C ALA A 260 -3.48 6.84 -0.70
N VAL A 261 -2.72 5.95 -1.30
CA VAL A 261 -1.58 6.23 -2.17
C VAL A 261 -1.86 5.75 -3.58
N LEU A 262 -1.61 6.61 -4.57
CA LEU A 262 -1.50 6.26 -5.98
C LEU A 262 -0.02 6.36 -6.37
N GLY A 263 0.59 5.25 -6.80
CA GLY A 263 2.00 5.21 -7.21
C GLY A 263 2.93 4.85 -6.06
N TRP A 264 4.00 5.63 -5.93
CA TRP A 264 5.15 5.36 -5.06
C TRP A 264 4.95 5.90 -3.64
N HIS A 265 5.43 5.15 -2.66
CA HIS A 265 5.82 5.61 -1.33
C HIS A 265 6.85 4.62 -0.80
N TRP A 266 7.68 5.01 0.18
CA TRP A 266 8.67 4.10 0.77
C TRP A 266 8.02 2.76 1.14
N GLY A 267 8.68 1.67 0.71
CA GLY A 267 8.25 0.30 0.98
C GLY A 267 7.21 -0.28 0.01
N ASN A 268 6.52 0.55 -0.81
CA ASN A 268 5.56 0.04 -1.79
C ASN A 268 5.37 0.96 -3.00
N LYS A 269 4.93 0.37 -4.11
CA LYS A 269 4.62 1.08 -5.35
C LYS A 269 3.56 0.33 -6.14
N THR A 270 2.49 1.03 -6.56
CA THR A 270 1.50 0.45 -7.48
C THR A 270 1.82 0.81 -8.93
N THR A 271 1.43 -0.08 -9.84
CA THR A 271 1.61 0.07 -11.29
C THR A 271 0.28 0.34 -12.00
N GLY A 272 0.33 0.69 -13.29
CA GLY A 272 -0.90 1.00 -14.06
C GLY A 272 -1.60 2.30 -13.61
N THR A 273 -0.88 3.15 -12.89
CA THR A 273 -1.40 4.38 -12.28
C THR A 273 -1.33 5.60 -13.20
N GLY A 274 -0.52 5.55 -14.25
CA GLY A 274 -0.12 6.71 -15.04
C GLY A 274 1.07 7.47 -14.45
N LEU A 275 1.57 7.04 -13.29
CA LEU A 275 2.77 7.56 -12.63
C LEU A 275 3.95 6.58 -12.79
N PRO A 276 5.20 7.05 -12.75
CA PRO A 276 5.64 8.45 -12.70
C PRO A 276 5.38 9.22 -14.00
N VAL A 277 5.15 10.53 -13.89
CA VAL A 277 4.99 11.42 -15.03
C VAL A 277 5.88 12.63 -14.89
N GLN A 278 6.65 12.95 -15.95
CA GLN A 278 7.50 14.13 -15.95
C GLN A 278 6.65 15.40 -16.03
N LEU A 279 6.95 16.41 -15.22
CA LEU A 279 6.18 17.66 -15.19
C LEU A 279 6.19 18.39 -16.55
N SER A 280 7.30 18.29 -17.30
CA SER A 280 7.40 18.87 -18.65
C SER A 280 6.48 18.21 -19.68
N ALA A 281 5.93 17.03 -19.40
CA ALA A 281 4.98 16.36 -20.28
C ALA A 281 3.60 17.05 -20.34
N GLY A 282 3.35 18.01 -19.45
CA GLY A 282 2.13 18.80 -19.42
C GLY A 282 0.85 18.02 -19.14
N ARG A 283 0.98 16.83 -18.49
CA ARG A 283 -0.18 16.00 -18.12
C ARG A 283 -0.97 16.67 -17.01
N THR A 284 -2.28 16.46 -17.06
CA THR A 284 -3.20 16.95 -16.04
C THR A 284 -3.40 15.88 -14.96
N VAL A 285 -3.32 16.27 -13.69
CA VAL A 285 -3.57 15.41 -12.53
C VAL A 285 -4.80 15.92 -11.79
N LYS A 286 -5.96 15.34 -12.07
CA LYS A 286 -7.21 15.69 -11.40
C LYS A 286 -7.45 14.75 -10.23
N ALA A 287 -7.78 15.30 -9.06
CA ALA A 287 -8.12 14.54 -7.87
C ALA A 287 -9.44 15.03 -7.28
N SER A 288 -10.31 14.07 -6.95
CA SER A 288 -11.55 14.32 -6.22
C SER A 288 -11.52 13.58 -4.89
N TRP A 289 -11.92 14.24 -3.81
CA TRP A 289 -11.91 13.66 -2.46
C TRP A 289 -13.04 14.20 -1.61
N ASN A 290 -13.85 13.28 -1.07
CA ASN A 290 -14.90 13.58 -0.10
C ASN A 290 -14.63 12.79 1.19
N PHE A 291 -14.56 13.48 2.32
CA PHE A 291 -14.23 12.86 3.59
C PHE A 291 -14.99 13.50 4.76
N THR A 292 -14.97 12.81 5.90
CA THR A 292 -15.47 13.29 7.19
C THR A 292 -14.38 13.13 8.22
N VAL A 293 -14.17 14.15 9.07
CA VAL A 293 -13.28 14.10 10.23
C VAL A 293 -14.12 14.02 11.48
N THR A 294 -13.95 12.95 12.26
CA THR A 294 -14.54 12.79 13.59
C THR A 294 -13.48 12.96 14.65
N GLN A 295 -13.51 14.03 15.42
CA GLN A 295 -12.59 14.26 16.53
C GLN A 295 -13.23 13.75 17.83
N LYS A 296 -12.59 12.78 18.49
CA LYS A 296 -13.01 12.24 19.79
C LYS A 296 -12.43 13.06 20.96
N THR A 297 -11.27 13.66 20.73
CA THR A 297 -10.61 14.63 21.62
C THR A 297 -10.11 15.80 20.80
N ALA A 298 -9.57 16.84 21.44
CA ALA A 298 -8.87 17.90 20.74
C ALA A 298 -7.69 17.30 19.95
N ASN A 299 -7.62 17.59 18.65
CA ASN A 299 -6.58 17.09 17.75
C ASN A 299 -5.73 18.23 17.24
N VAL A 300 -4.41 17.97 17.13
CA VAL A 300 -3.50 18.71 16.28
C VAL A 300 -3.25 17.84 15.06
N MET A 301 -3.82 18.21 13.91
CA MET A 301 -3.79 17.40 12.71
C MET A 301 -4.10 18.20 11.44
N ASN A 302 -3.75 17.65 10.29
CA ASN A 302 -4.22 18.12 8.98
C ASN A 302 -4.95 17.01 8.22
N VAL A 303 -5.59 17.38 7.13
CA VAL A 303 -6.01 16.48 6.04
C VAL A 303 -5.50 17.08 4.74
N SER A 304 -4.68 16.34 4.01
CA SER A 304 -3.94 16.87 2.87
C SER A 304 -3.77 15.84 1.75
N TYR A 305 -3.68 16.36 0.52
CA TYR A 305 -2.95 15.66 -0.51
C TYR A 305 -1.45 15.81 -0.27
N ASP A 306 -0.69 14.80 -0.71
CA ASP A 306 0.76 14.78 -0.65
C ASP A 306 1.32 14.21 -1.96
N LEU A 307 2.11 15.02 -2.66
CA LEU A 307 2.67 14.74 -3.98
C LEU A 307 4.19 14.64 -3.88
N TRP A 308 4.75 13.51 -4.30
CA TRP A 308 6.19 13.24 -4.22
C TRP A 308 6.88 13.29 -5.58
N PHE A 309 8.04 13.95 -5.63
CA PHE A 309 8.80 14.17 -6.85
C PHE A 309 10.20 13.61 -6.76
N HIS A 310 10.65 13.02 -7.88
CA HIS A 310 11.99 12.46 -8.04
C HIS A 310 12.68 13.01 -9.29
N LYS A 311 14.03 12.99 -9.30
CA LYS A 311 14.83 13.30 -10.48
C LYS A 311 14.85 12.19 -11.51
N ILE A 312 14.53 10.96 -11.12
CA ILE A 312 14.58 9.75 -11.94
C ILE A 312 13.20 9.34 -12.39
N ALA A 313 13.12 8.79 -13.61
CA ALA A 313 11.85 8.44 -14.27
C ALA A 313 11.11 7.27 -13.62
N ASN A 314 11.80 6.41 -12.89
CA ASN A 314 11.21 5.23 -12.26
C ASN A 314 11.85 4.99 -10.89
N PRO A 315 11.51 5.81 -9.88
CA PRO A 315 12.08 5.66 -8.55
C PRO A 315 11.75 4.29 -7.97
N ASP A 316 12.74 3.69 -7.34
CA ASP A 316 12.55 2.52 -6.51
C ASP A 316 12.14 2.97 -5.09
N TRP A 317 11.71 2.05 -4.28
CA TRP A 317 11.23 2.32 -2.91
C TRP A 317 12.30 2.91 -1.97
N GLN A 318 13.59 2.80 -2.33
CA GLN A 318 14.72 3.38 -1.59
C GLN A 318 15.14 4.76 -2.11
N ASP A 319 14.66 5.16 -3.27
CA ASP A 319 15.10 6.42 -3.87
C ASP A 319 14.54 7.60 -3.09
N GLN A 320 15.45 8.51 -2.75
CA GLN A 320 15.12 9.72 -2.00
C GLN A 320 14.36 10.69 -2.91
N PRO A 321 13.18 11.18 -2.51
CA PRO A 321 12.50 12.25 -3.23
C PRO A 321 13.31 13.55 -3.13
N THR A 322 13.06 14.45 -4.05
CA THR A 322 13.69 15.76 -4.06
C THR A 322 12.75 16.87 -3.64
N ASP A 323 11.45 16.65 -3.77
CA ASP A 323 10.41 17.61 -3.39
C ASP A 323 9.14 16.88 -2.94
N GLU A 324 8.44 17.54 -2.06
CA GLU A 324 7.13 17.21 -1.55
C GLU A 324 6.21 18.42 -1.73
N VAL A 325 5.04 18.21 -2.30
CA VAL A 325 4.02 19.25 -2.43
C VAL A 325 2.77 18.82 -1.70
N MET A 326 2.47 19.50 -0.61
CA MET A 326 1.27 19.25 0.20
C MET A 326 0.16 20.24 -0.14
N VAL A 327 -1.08 19.74 -0.25
CA VAL A 327 -2.28 20.58 -0.42
C VAL A 327 -3.23 20.29 0.75
N TRP A 328 -3.19 21.14 1.77
CA TRP A 328 -3.94 20.97 3.02
C TRP A 328 -5.37 21.47 2.87
N LEU A 329 -6.33 20.56 2.90
CA LEU A 329 -7.76 20.85 2.79
C LEU A 329 -8.39 21.20 4.12
N TYR A 330 -7.85 20.63 5.21
CA TYR A 330 -8.37 20.77 6.57
C TYR A 330 -7.22 20.79 7.57
N LYS A 331 -7.37 21.55 8.66
CA LYS A 331 -6.46 21.48 9.80
C LYS A 331 -7.18 21.83 11.09
N SER A 332 -6.66 21.34 12.22
CA SER A 332 -7.16 21.68 13.56
C SER A 332 -6.02 21.78 14.57
N GLY A 333 -6.35 22.34 15.73
CA GLY A 333 -5.46 22.40 16.90
C GLY A 333 -4.18 23.21 16.72
N GLY A 334 -4.12 24.08 15.71
CA GLY A 334 -2.92 24.87 15.44
C GLY A 334 -1.86 24.14 14.64
N ALA A 335 -2.20 23.00 13.99
CA ALA A 335 -1.28 22.32 13.08
C ALA A 335 -0.72 23.30 12.03
N GLY A 336 0.59 23.28 11.85
CA GLY A 336 1.31 24.13 10.93
C GLY A 336 2.27 23.34 10.06
N PRO A 337 2.47 23.76 8.80
CA PRO A 337 3.38 23.11 7.89
C PRO A 337 4.85 23.43 8.20
N VAL A 338 5.76 22.66 7.62
CA VAL A 338 7.19 22.91 7.65
C VAL A 338 7.51 24.23 6.96
N GLY A 339 8.46 25.00 7.51
CA GLY A 339 9.01 26.22 6.92
C GLY A 339 8.22 27.49 7.22
N THR A 340 8.30 28.45 6.31
CA THR A 340 7.74 29.78 6.49
C THR A 340 6.79 30.16 5.37
N LYS A 341 5.77 30.96 5.68
CA LYS A 341 4.83 31.47 4.68
C LYS A 341 5.55 32.39 3.69
N GLN A 342 5.36 32.13 2.40
CA GLN A 342 5.96 32.86 1.31
C GLN A 342 4.96 33.76 0.57
N ALA A 343 3.71 33.30 0.45
CA ALA A 343 2.67 33.99 -0.30
C ALA A 343 1.27 33.56 0.13
N THR A 344 0.28 34.30 -0.33
CA THR A 344 -1.11 33.84 -0.41
C THR A 344 -1.51 33.83 -1.88
N VAL A 345 -2.06 32.70 -2.36
CA VAL A 345 -2.42 32.46 -3.76
C VAL A 345 -3.86 32.01 -3.90
N THR A 346 -4.44 32.19 -5.09
CA THR A 346 -5.78 31.66 -5.42
C THR A 346 -5.62 30.62 -6.53
N LEU A 347 -5.92 29.35 -6.21
CA LEU A 347 -5.81 28.21 -7.12
C LEU A 347 -7.01 27.30 -6.93
N GLY A 348 -7.52 26.69 -8.00
CA GLY A 348 -8.64 25.73 -7.92
C GLY A 348 -9.88 26.31 -7.24
N GLY A 349 -10.16 27.60 -7.39
CA GLY A 349 -11.32 28.26 -6.80
C GLY A 349 -11.23 28.52 -5.28
N ALA A 350 -10.06 28.37 -4.68
CA ALA A 350 -9.84 28.61 -3.26
C ALA A 350 -8.56 29.43 -3.01
N THR A 351 -8.47 30.00 -1.81
CA THR A 351 -7.31 30.77 -1.35
C THR A 351 -6.45 29.90 -0.43
N TRP A 352 -5.13 29.99 -0.65
CA TRP A 352 -4.12 29.16 0.01
C TRP A 352 -2.96 30.02 0.50
N ASP A 353 -2.53 29.76 1.73
CA ASP A 353 -1.26 30.24 2.23
C ASP A 353 -0.16 29.26 1.81
N LEU A 354 0.82 29.73 1.03
CA LEU A 354 1.93 28.94 0.53
C LEU A 354 3.12 29.04 1.46
N TYR A 355 3.58 27.91 1.96
CA TYR A 355 4.77 27.76 2.80
C TYR A 355 5.87 27.02 2.04
N LYS A 356 7.13 27.33 2.40
CA LYS A 356 8.30 26.65 1.90
C LYS A 356 9.23 26.27 3.06
N GLY A 357 9.65 25.02 3.10
CA GLY A 357 10.60 24.48 4.06
C GLY A 357 11.53 23.45 3.43
N ASN A 358 12.44 22.88 4.22
CA ASN A 358 13.33 21.81 3.78
C ASN A 358 13.60 20.88 4.98
N ILE A 359 13.51 19.57 4.76
CA ILE A 359 13.75 18.51 5.76
C ILE A 359 14.64 17.38 5.19
N GLY A 360 15.54 17.73 4.26
CA GLY A 360 16.32 16.80 3.46
C GLY A 360 15.86 16.78 1.99
N TRP A 361 14.63 17.23 1.75
CA TRP A 361 14.05 17.61 0.46
C TRP A 361 13.26 18.89 0.62
N ASP A 362 12.93 19.55 -0.48
CA ASP A 362 12.11 20.77 -0.44
C ASP A 362 10.64 20.40 -0.20
N VAL A 363 10.01 21.10 0.76
CA VAL A 363 8.58 20.93 1.11
C VAL A 363 7.84 22.22 0.77
N TYR A 364 6.79 22.11 -0.04
CA TYR A 364 5.89 23.20 -0.39
C TYR A 364 4.49 22.87 0.09
N SER A 365 3.95 23.65 1.02
CA SER A 365 2.62 23.39 1.57
C SER A 365 1.66 24.53 1.21
N PHE A 366 0.63 24.20 0.43
CA PHE A 366 -0.52 25.07 0.19
C PHE A 366 -1.58 24.78 1.26
N VAL A 367 -1.71 25.66 2.22
CA VAL A 367 -2.64 25.54 3.34
C VAL A 367 -3.89 26.35 3.05
N ARG A 368 -5.03 25.68 2.89
CA ARG A 368 -6.30 26.34 2.59
C ARG A 368 -6.69 27.28 3.73
N THR A 369 -7.08 28.52 3.40
CA THR A 369 -7.43 29.53 4.40
C THR A 369 -8.76 29.25 5.10
N ALA A 370 -9.62 28.41 4.51
CA ALA A 370 -10.85 27.92 5.10
C ALA A 370 -10.94 26.40 4.92
N ASN A 371 -11.16 25.64 5.99
CA ASN A 371 -11.30 24.19 5.97
C ASN A 371 -12.42 23.73 5.02
N THR A 372 -12.20 22.60 4.35
CA THR A 372 -13.21 21.89 3.57
C THR A 372 -13.12 20.38 3.81
N THR A 373 -14.21 19.67 3.59
CA THR A 373 -14.26 18.20 3.62
C THR A 373 -14.57 17.61 2.26
N SER A 374 -14.56 18.47 1.22
CA SER A 374 -14.77 18.07 -0.17
C SER A 374 -13.88 18.89 -1.08
N ALA A 375 -13.23 18.25 -2.04
CA ALA A 375 -12.39 18.90 -3.03
C ALA A 375 -12.48 18.20 -4.38
N ASP A 376 -12.50 18.97 -5.45
CA ASP A 376 -12.29 18.55 -6.84
C ASP A 376 -11.27 19.49 -7.44
N LEU A 377 -10.01 19.06 -7.51
CA LEU A 377 -8.86 19.88 -7.80
C LEU A 377 -8.08 19.36 -9.00
N ASN A 378 -7.57 20.29 -9.80
CA ASN A 378 -6.46 20.00 -10.69
C ASN A 378 -5.15 20.22 -9.93
N LEU A 379 -4.53 19.16 -9.44
CA LEU A 379 -3.28 19.23 -8.67
C LEU A 379 -2.12 19.80 -9.50
N THR A 380 -2.23 19.75 -10.83
CA THR A 380 -1.24 20.38 -11.73
C THR A 380 -1.20 21.90 -11.58
N ASP A 381 -2.26 22.56 -11.12
CA ASP A 381 -2.27 24.01 -10.92
C ASP A 381 -1.27 24.43 -9.85
N PHE A 382 -1.16 23.64 -8.76
CA PHE A 382 -0.22 23.86 -7.67
C PHE A 382 1.23 23.66 -8.11
N THR A 383 1.50 22.61 -8.87
CA THR A 383 2.86 22.36 -9.40
C THR A 383 3.26 23.38 -10.47
N THR A 384 2.29 23.89 -11.23
CA THR A 384 2.51 24.95 -12.22
C THR A 384 2.85 26.28 -11.54
N ASP A 385 2.17 26.64 -10.44
CA ASP A 385 2.51 27.82 -9.63
C ASP A 385 3.95 27.73 -9.11
N LEU A 386 4.35 26.59 -8.53
CA LEU A 386 5.72 26.38 -8.04
C LEU A 386 6.76 26.42 -9.17
N ALA A 387 6.47 25.83 -10.31
CA ALA A 387 7.35 25.88 -11.48
C ALA A 387 7.47 27.30 -12.04
N GLY A 388 6.39 28.07 -12.06
CA GLY A 388 6.37 29.47 -12.43
C GLY A 388 7.23 30.37 -11.51
N ARG A 389 7.37 29.98 -10.24
CA ARG A 389 8.28 30.62 -9.25
C ARG A 389 9.74 30.17 -9.41
N GLY A 390 10.03 29.17 -10.24
CA GLY A 390 11.36 28.55 -10.34
C GLY A 390 11.71 27.66 -9.14
N TRP A 391 10.73 27.22 -8.35
CA TRP A 391 10.96 26.41 -7.17
C TRP A 391 10.87 24.91 -7.45
N LEU A 392 10.01 24.50 -8.38
CA LEU A 392 9.88 23.11 -8.80
C LEU A 392 10.34 22.94 -10.24
N ASP A 393 11.39 22.13 -10.45
CA ASP A 393 11.97 21.89 -11.78
C ASP A 393 11.06 20.97 -12.61
N LYS A 394 10.71 21.39 -13.82
CA LYS A 394 9.85 20.65 -14.74
C LYS A 394 10.47 19.36 -15.29
N THR A 395 11.78 19.15 -15.12
CA THR A 395 12.44 17.88 -15.48
C THR A 395 12.19 16.77 -14.47
N LYS A 396 11.65 17.09 -13.28
CA LYS A 396 11.31 16.11 -12.24
C LYS A 396 10.05 15.34 -12.57
N TYR A 397 9.92 14.19 -11.95
CA TYR A 397 8.83 13.24 -12.13
C TYR A 397 7.92 13.22 -10.90
N LEU A 398 6.64 13.49 -11.08
CA LEU A 398 5.61 13.18 -10.10
C LEU A 398 5.49 11.66 -10.02
N SER A 399 5.81 11.07 -8.89
CA SER A 399 5.83 9.62 -8.66
C SER A 399 4.72 9.12 -7.74
N SER A 400 4.11 10.03 -6.98
CA SER A 400 3.06 9.71 -6.01
C SER A 400 2.02 10.81 -5.91
N VAL A 401 0.76 10.41 -5.78
CA VAL A 401 -0.34 11.26 -5.30
C VAL A 401 -1.01 10.55 -4.16
N GLN A 402 -0.98 11.16 -2.98
CA GLN A 402 -1.54 10.61 -1.77
C GLN A 402 -2.67 11.50 -1.26
N ALA A 403 -3.57 10.92 -0.47
CA ALA A 403 -4.62 11.61 0.27
C ALA A 403 -4.68 11.03 1.68
N GLY A 404 -4.49 11.85 2.72
CA GLY A 404 -4.36 11.35 4.08
C GLY A 404 -4.44 12.41 5.15
N THR A 405 -4.06 12.03 6.37
CA THR A 405 -4.04 12.89 7.54
C THR A 405 -2.74 12.75 8.30
N GLU A 406 -2.00 13.84 8.46
CA GLU A 406 -0.93 13.91 9.45
C GLU A 406 -1.53 14.16 10.83
N VAL A 407 -1.17 13.30 11.77
CA VAL A 407 -1.60 13.42 13.16
C VAL A 407 -0.41 13.73 14.04
N PHE A 408 -0.48 14.86 14.74
CA PHE A 408 0.49 15.27 15.73
C PHE A 408 0.06 14.76 17.12
N THR A 409 -1.18 15.04 17.54
CA THR A 409 -1.78 14.55 18.81
C THR A 409 -3.30 14.47 18.69
N GLY A 410 -3.91 13.73 19.61
CA GLY A 410 -5.36 13.63 19.74
C GLY A 410 -5.89 12.26 19.36
N SER A 411 -7.21 12.13 19.36
CA SER A 411 -7.91 10.90 19.02
C SER A 411 -9.06 11.20 18.07
N GLY A 412 -9.17 10.44 17.00
CA GLY A 412 -10.17 10.69 15.97
C GLY A 412 -10.20 9.65 14.87
N GLN A 413 -10.91 10.01 13.81
CA GLN A 413 -11.11 9.18 12.65
C GLN A 413 -11.27 10.06 11.41
N LEU A 414 -10.71 9.62 10.28
CA LEU A 414 -10.96 10.14 8.96
C LEU A 414 -11.68 9.06 8.14
N ASP A 415 -12.87 9.37 7.67
CA ASP A 415 -13.65 8.50 6.79
C ASP A 415 -13.69 9.11 5.40
N THR A 416 -13.13 8.44 4.41
CA THR A 416 -13.19 8.82 3.00
C THR A 416 -14.32 8.05 2.33
N SER A 417 -15.36 8.77 1.92
CA SER A 417 -16.46 8.18 1.15
C SER A 417 -16.13 8.01 -0.32
N SER A 418 -15.26 8.88 -0.88
CA SER A 418 -14.81 8.80 -2.28
C SER A 418 -13.47 9.51 -2.44
N TYR A 419 -12.49 8.83 -3.03
CA TYR A 419 -11.21 9.37 -3.46
C TYR A 419 -10.87 8.84 -4.85
N SER A 420 -10.54 9.73 -5.77
CA SER A 420 -10.09 9.32 -7.10
C SER A 420 -9.02 10.26 -7.64
N VAL A 421 -8.09 9.70 -8.43
CA VAL A 421 -7.07 10.45 -9.18
C VAL A 421 -7.11 10.01 -10.63
N LYS A 422 -7.11 10.98 -11.54
CA LYS A 422 -7.05 10.76 -12.99
C LYS A 422 -5.90 11.55 -13.58
N ILE A 423 -5.04 10.87 -14.34
CA ILE A 423 -3.91 11.45 -15.06
C ILE A 423 -4.22 11.38 -16.55
N SER A 424 -4.23 12.54 -17.23
CA SER A 424 -4.66 12.65 -18.63
C SER A 424 -3.71 13.51 -19.47
#